data_d8c88dd3aa73038e5a31c70f8e8d9a90
#
_entry.id   d8c88dd3aa73038e5a31c70f8e8d9a90
#
_cell.length_a   1.000
_cell.length_b   1.000
_cell.length_c   1.000
_cell.angle_alpha   90.00
_cell.angle_beta   90.00
_cell.angle_gamma   90.00
#
_symmetry.space_group_name_H-M   'P 1'
#
loop_
_entity.id
_entity.type
_entity.pdbx_description
1 polymer ?
#
loop_
_entity_poly.entity_id
_entity_poly.type
_entity_poly.pdbx_seq_one_letter_code
_entity_poly.pdbx_strand_id
1 'polypeptide(L)'
;MRRVTLILLSAVTSYITYGQSPWVKDQGKGYAQISYNVISGYNFNYSNEGDPIPLPRTVTDNSIQLYGEYGLGSDWQVGVSLPYKMLSTGEMSTDFSGQSLIDEGNFNALGNIELSIKRNIINQGYLLSAQLKTELPTGSLDSETGLRSGLDALSIIPSLSIGKGWDKAYGFVSVGSAIRTNDYSGDVRVSGELGTQPIKKLWIVLVLDVVSSFENATPEISENQIQGGLYLNNQEYFAYGLKFAYEIKNGWGLNLAGYGASSGNVVARAPSVNIGVYYEW
;
A
#
# COMPACT_ATOMS: atom_id res chain seq x y z
N MET A 1 -10.72 -35.05 -1.27
CA MET A 1 -10.77 -33.71 -1.89
C MET A 1 -9.37 -33.12 -1.81
N ARG A 2 -8.69 -32.90 -2.96
CA ARG A 2 -7.38 -32.25 -2.99
C ARG A 2 -7.59 -30.77 -2.60
N ARG A 3 -7.03 -30.36 -1.47
CA ARG A 3 -6.95 -28.94 -1.11
C ARG A 3 -6.04 -28.28 -2.15
N VAL A 4 -6.60 -27.39 -2.95
CA VAL A 4 -5.83 -26.52 -3.83
C VAL A 4 -5.22 -25.47 -2.93
N THR A 5 -3.92 -25.63 -2.62
CA THR A 5 -3.13 -24.58 -1.95
C THR A 5 -2.97 -23.44 -2.94
N LEU A 6 -3.82 -22.45 -2.86
CA LEU A 6 -3.68 -21.21 -3.64
C LEU A 6 -2.57 -20.39 -3.01
N ILE A 7 -1.45 -20.30 -3.71
CA ILE A 7 -0.34 -19.41 -3.39
C ILE A 7 -0.79 -17.98 -3.68
N LEU A 8 -1.09 -17.22 -2.66
CA LEU A 8 -1.51 -15.84 -2.79
C LEU A 8 -0.37 -14.90 -2.48
N LEU A 9 0.05 -14.21 -3.53
CA LEU A 9 0.99 -13.12 -3.45
C LEU A 9 0.26 -11.83 -3.08
N SER A 10 0.68 -11.22 -1.99
CA SER A 10 0.34 -9.85 -1.66
C SER A 10 1.60 -9.00 -1.76
N ALA A 11 1.71 -8.19 -2.78
CA ALA A 11 2.77 -7.21 -2.89
C ALA A 11 2.23 -5.96 -3.52
N VAL A 12 2.25 -4.85 -2.82
CA VAL A 12 1.91 -3.56 -3.42
C VAL A 12 2.43 -2.36 -2.64
N THR A 13 2.66 -1.29 -3.34
CA THR A 13 3.22 0.01 -2.99
C THR A 13 2.66 0.68 -1.73
N SER A 14 3.32 1.74 -1.28
CA SER A 14 3.08 2.49 -0.05
C SER A 14 1.65 3.03 0.17
N TYR A 15 0.75 2.83 -0.78
CA TYR A 15 -0.66 3.20 -0.67
C TYR A 15 -1.63 2.05 -0.93
N ILE A 16 -1.17 0.92 -1.45
CA ILE A 16 -2.02 -0.24 -1.72
C ILE A 16 -1.77 -1.28 -0.63
N THR A 17 -2.82 -1.63 0.07
CA THR A 17 -2.79 -2.37 1.32
C THR A 17 -2.35 -3.81 1.14
N TYR A 18 -1.24 -4.20 1.78
CA TYR A 18 -0.81 -5.60 1.88
C TYR A 18 -1.81 -6.44 2.67
N GLY A 19 -1.99 -7.68 2.26
CA GLY A 19 -2.66 -8.68 3.07
C GLY A 19 -4.20 -8.62 3.10
N GLN A 20 -4.86 -7.91 2.19
CA GLN A 20 -6.33 -7.81 2.15
C GLN A 20 -7.03 -9.04 1.53
N SER A 21 -6.28 -10.01 1.05
CA SER A 21 -6.85 -11.23 0.48
C SER A 21 -7.61 -12.03 1.55
N PRO A 22 -8.69 -12.76 1.18
CA PRO A 22 -9.44 -13.57 2.13
C PRO A 22 -8.73 -14.86 2.56
N TRP A 23 -7.62 -15.22 1.93
CA TRP A 23 -6.91 -16.46 2.24
C TRP A 23 -6.04 -16.31 3.49
N VAL A 24 -6.08 -17.35 4.32
CA VAL A 24 -5.28 -17.48 5.54
C VAL A 24 -4.31 -18.62 5.35
N LYS A 25 -3.07 -18.46 5.77
CA LYS A 25 -2.04 -19.50 5.72
C LYS A 25 -2.37 -20.61 6.70
N ASP A 26 -2.08 -21.85 6.32
CA ASP A 26 -2.18 -23.01 7.22
C ASP A 26 -1.21 -22.84 8.41
N GLN A 27 -1.48 -23.53 9.51
CA GLN A 27 -0.64 -23.49 10.72
C GLN A 27 0.82 -23.81 10.42
N GLY A 28 1.72 -22.94 10.86
CA GLY A 28 3.16 -23.07 10.66
C GLY A 28 3.64 -22.71 9.25
N LYS A 29 2.73 -22.38 8.34
CA LYS A 29 3.05 -21.86 7.01
C LYS A 29 3.16 -20.36 7.03
N GLY A 30 4.02 -19.85 6.16
CA GLY A 30 4.23 -18.42 6.09
C GLY A 30 4.62 -17.95 4.70
N TYR A 31 4.69 -16.65 4.59
CA TYR A 31 5.12 -15.91 3.42
C TYR A 31 5.98 -14.74 3.87
N ALA A 32 7.11 -14.54 3.23
CA ALA A 32 7.98 -13.38 3.45
C ALA A 32 8.39 -12.80 2.11
N GLN A 33 8.46 -11.48 2.03
CA GLN A 33 8.86 -10.76 0.83
C GLN A 33 9.73 -9.56 1.18
N ILE A 34 10.76 -9.33 0.37
CA ILE A 34 11.45 -8.06 0.26
C ILE A 34 11.15 -7.48 -1.11
N SER A 35 10.76 -6.21 -1.17
CA SER A 35 10.50 -5.52 -2.42
C SER A 35 11.08 -4.11 -2.43
N TYR A 36 11.36 -3.63 -3.63
CA TYR A 36 11.76 -2.27 -3.92
C TYR A 36 10.66 -1.60 -4.73
N ASN A 37 10.16 -0.48 -4.22
CA ASN A 37 9.13 0.32 -4.86
C ASN A 37 9.74 1.63 -5.34
N VAL A 38 9.34 2.06 -6.53
CA VAL A 38 9.78 3.30 -7.16
C VAL A 38 8.56 4.11 -7.56
N ILE A 39 8.45 5.32 -7.02
CA ILE A 39 7.63 6.38 -7.59
C ILE A 39 8.62 7.41 -8.11
N SER A 40 8.75 7.47 -9.44
CA SER A 40 9.69 8.39 -10.10
C SER A 40 9.31 9.84 -9.82
N GLY A 41 10.28 10.75 -9.95
CA GLY A 41 10.10 12.14 -9.63
C GLY A 41 8.83 12.75 -10.22
N TYR A 42 8.00 13.32 -9.35
CA TYR A 42 6.74 13.97 -9.70
C TYR A 42 6.66 15.36 -9.06
N ASN A 43 5.94 16.26 -9.72
CA ASN A 43 5.73 17.63 -9.29
C ASN A 43 4.25 18.04 -9.29
N PHE A 44 3.36 17.06 -9.33
CA PHE A 44 1.92 17.26 -9.24
C PHE A 44 1.27 16.20 -8.37
N ASN A 45 0.30 16.61 -7.58
CA ASN A 45 -0.68 15.73 -6.98
C ASN A 45 -1.99 15.76 -7.78
N TYR A 46 -2.80 14.70 -7.66
CA TYR A 46 -4.18 14.71 -8.13
C TYR A 46 -5.04 15.68 -7.32
N SER A 47 -6.08 16.21 -7.93
CA SER A 47 -7.14 17.00 -7.31
C SER A 47 -8.51 16.50 -7.76
N ASN A 48 -9.48 16.56 -6.87
CA ASN A 48 -10.90 16.29 -7.17
C ASN A 48 -11.51 17.33 -8.10
N GLU A 49 -10.94 18.54 -8.17
CA GLU A 49 -11.40 19.63 -9.04
C GLU A 49 -10.98 19.47 -10.51
N GLY A 50 -10.18 18.45 -10.82
CA GLY A 50 -9.74 18.10 -12.17
C GLY A 50 -8.37 18.67 -12.56
N ASP A 51 -8.02 19.89 -12.15
CA ASP A 51 -6.70 20.44 -12.37
C ASP A 51 -5.71 19.90 -11.32
N PRO A 52 -4.53 19.38 -11.74
CA PRO A 52 -3.58 18.83 -10.79
C PRO A 52 -3.01 19.92 -9.88
N ILE A 53 -2.81 19.59 -8.62
CA ILE A 53 -2.18 20.47 -7.63
C ILE A 53 -0.66 20.48 -7.89
N PRO A 54 -0.06 21.62 -8.30
CA PRO A 54 1.38 21.68 -8.49
C PRO A 54 2.09 21.61 -7.14
N LEU A 55 3.16 20.83 -7.07
CA LEU A 55 4.11 20.87 -5.97
C LEU A 55 5.19 21.90 -6.28
N PRO A 56 5.73 22.60 -5.28
CA PRO A 56 6.76 23.62 -5.50
C PRO A 56 8.08 23.02 -6.02
N ARG A 57 8.22 21.71 -5.99
CA ARG A 57 9.43 20.98 -6.34
C ARG A 57 9.13 19.55 -6.77
N THR A 58 10.10 18.90 -7.43
CA THR A 58 10.02 17.49 -7.78
C THR A 58 10.29 16.64 -6.55
N VAL A 59 9.41 15.66 -6.27
CA VAL A 59 9.54 14.69 -5.19
C VAL A 59 9.75 13.29 -5.77
N THR A 60 10.65 12.52 -5.19
CA THR A 60 10.86 11.10 -5.49
C THR A 60 10.58 10.29 -4.23
N ASP A 61 9.75 9.25 -4.33
CA ASP A 61 9.43 8.34 -3.23
C ASP A 61 9.82 6.91 -3.61
N ASN A 62 11.01 6.51 -3.18
CA ASN A 62 11.45 5.12 -3.26
C ASN A 62 11.30 4.45 -1.90
N SER A 63 11.08 3.14 -1.89
CA SER A 63 11.04 2.40 -0.62
C SER A 63 11.49 0.95 -0.76
N ILE A 64 12.17 0.45 0.26
CA ILE A 64 12.37 -0.97 0.49
C ILE A 64 11.29 -1.40 1.48
N GLN A 65 10.59 -2.50 1.18
CA GLN A 65 9.56 -3.01 2.06
C GLN A 65 9.80 -4.47 2.39
N LEU A 66 9.79 -4.77 3.68
CA LEU A 66 9.71 -6.13 4.20
C LEU A 66 8.25 -6.41 4.54
N TYR A 67 7.74 -7.53 4.06
CA TYR A 67 6.39 -7.99 4.35
C TYR A 67 6.41 -9.45 4.78
N GLY A 68 5.59 -9.82 5.76
CA GLY A 68 5.47 -11.19 6.21
C GLY A 68 4.07 -11.55 6.68
N GLU A 69 3.71 -12.82 6.48
CA GLU A 69 2.48 -13.45 6.99
C GLU A 69 2.81 -14.79 7.63
N TYR A 70 2.10 -15.15 8.70
CA TYR A 70 2.26 -16.42 9.37
C TYR A 70 0.92 -16.97 9.86
N GLY A 71 0.63 -18.22 9.50
CA GLY A 71 -0.55 -18.94 9.93
C GLY A 71 -0.42 -19.50 11.35
N LEU A 72 -1.31 -19.08 12.23
CA LEU A 72 -1.35 -19.51 13.64
C LEU A 72 -2.15 -20.81 13.85
N GLY A 73 -2.92 -21.24 12.85
CA GLY A 73 -3.89 -22.31 12.97
C GLY A 73 -5.29 -21.82 13.34
N SER A 74 -6.26 -22.72 13.32
CA SER A 74 -7.67 -22.41 13.59
C SER A 74 -8.19 -21.23 12.75
N ASP A 75 -7.76 -21.16 11.49
CA ASP A 75 -8.11 -20.11 10.53
C ASP A 75 -7.60 -18.70 10.89
N TRP A 76 -6.59 -18.57 11.75
CA TRP A 76 -5.96 -17.31 12.12
C TRP A 76 -4.61 -17.12 11.45
N GLN A 77 -4.32 -15.88 11.09
CA GLN A 77 -3.05 -15.42 10.52
C GLN A 77 -2.67 -14.06 11.10
N VAL A 78 -1.37 -13.83 11.29
CA VAL A 78 -0.81 -12.52 11.57
C VAL A 78 0.01 -12.04 10.39
N GLY A 79 0.16 -10.74 10.26
CA GLY A 79 0.97 -10.11 9.22
C GLY A 79 1.71 -8.89 9.75
N VAL A 80 2.83 -8.58 9.11
CA VAL A 80 3.65 -7.40 9.39
C VAL A 80 4.15 -6.79 8.09
N SER A 81 4.21 -5.46 8.04
CA SER A 81 4.81 -4.69 6.95
C SER A 81 5.73 -3.63 7.54
N LEU A 82 6.96 -3.58 7.04
CA LEU A 82 8.03 -2.68 7.50
C LEU A 82 8.57 -1.91 6.29
N PRO A 83 8.05 -0.72 5.98
CA PRO A 83 8.56 0.11 4.90
C PRO A 83 9.75 0.96 5.38
N TYR A 84 10.82 1.00 4.59
CA TYR A 84 11.91 1.94 4.73
C TYR A 84 11.89 2.89 3.53
N LYS A 85 11.63 4.15 3.78
CA LYS A 85 11.47 5.20 2.79
C LYS A 85 12.81 5.84 2.44
N MET A 86 13.02 6.10 1.17
CA MET A 86 14.14 6.82 0.60
C MET A 86 13.56 7.92 -0.28
N LEU A 87 13.40 9.08 0.32
CA LEU A 87 12.75 10.24 -0.28
C LEU A 87 13.80 11.23 -0.75
N SER A 88 13.53 11.92 -1.83
CA SER A 88 14.36 13.04 -2.28
C SER A 88 13.51 14.13 -2.88
N THR A 89 14.02 15.36 -2.79
CA THR A 89 13.38 16.53 -3.36
C THR A 89 14.43 17.46 -3.97
N GLY A 90 14.09 18.07 -5.12
CA GLY A 90 14.88 19.11 -5.75
C GLY A 90 14.60 20.49 -5.18
N GLU A 91 15.29 21.49 -5.72
CA GLU A 91 15.10 22.90 -5.35
C GLU A 91 13.65 23.34 -5.57
N MET A 92 13.21 24.29 -4.75
CA MET A 92 11.92 24.94 -4.96
C MET A 92 11.89 25.69 -6.28
N SER A 93 10.76 25.63 -6.97
CA SER A 93 10.50 26.48 -8.12
C SER A 93 10.41 27.94 -7.69
N THR A 94 11.03 28.84 -8.43
CA THR A 94 11.04 30.27 -8.16
C THR A 94 9.68 30.96 -8.34
N ASP A 95 8.68 30.26 -8.86
CA ASP A 95 7.35 30.81 -9.11
C ASP A 95 6.48 30.92 -7.85
N PHE A 96 6.87 30.30 -6.77
CA PHE A 96 6.02 30.18 -5.56
C PHE A 96 6.18 31.27 -4.52
N SER A 97 7.30 31.98 -4.39
CA SER A 97 7.39 33.12 -3.46
C SER A 97 8.71 33.88 -3.46
N GLY A 98 9.69 33.51 -4.21
CA GLY A 98 11.02 34.16 -4.17
C GLY A 98 11.80 33.94 -2.86
N GLN A 99 11.26 33.21 -1.92
CA GLN A 99 11.91 32.83 -0.68
C GLN A 99 11.78 31.30 -0.49
N SER A 100 12.90 30.58 -0.47
CA SER A 100 12.92 29.16 -0.15
C SER A 100 12.54 29.01 1.32
N LEU A 101 11.40 28.36 1.59
CA LEU A 101 10.97 28.03 2.95
C LEU A 101 11.49 26.66 3.40
N ILE A 102 11.99 25.86 2.45
CA ILE A 102 12.47 24.49 2.69
C ILE A 102 13.59 24.17 1.71
N ASP A 103 14.53 23.36 2.16
CA ASP A 103 15.72 23.01 1.38
C ASP A 103 15.49 21.81 0.45
N GLU A 104 16.31 21.69 -0.58
CA GLU A 104 16.49 20.46 -1.33
C GLU A 104 17.19 19.41 -0.45
N GLY A 105 16.95 18.14 -0.70
CA GLY A 105 17.67 17.11 0.02
C GLY A 105 17.10 15.71 -0.11
N ASN A 106 17.67 14.84 0.73
CA ASN A 106 17.30 13.45 0.82
C ASN A 106 16.89 13.13 2.27
N PHE A 107 15.81 12.39 2.42
CA PHE A 107 15.33 11.94 3.70
C PHE A 107 15.09 10.43 3.71
N ASN A 108 15.77 9.72 4.60
CA ASN A 108 15.67 8.27 4.72
C ASN A 108 15.20 7.90 6.11
N ALA A 109 14.05 7.22 6.21
CA ALA A 109 13.46 6.85 7.49
C ALA A 109 12.53 5.64 7.37
N LEU A 110 12.18 5.03 8.51
CA LEU A 110 11.07 4.08 8.56
C LEU A 110 9.78 4.80 8.19
N GLY A 111 8.92 4.13 7.43
CA GLY A 111 7.53 4.53 7.26
C GLY A 111 6.66 4.00 8.41
N ASN A 112 5.34 4.05 8.24
CA ASN A 112 4.42 3.49 9.21
C ASN A 112 4.47 1.96 9.17
N ILE A 113 4.78 1.35 10.32
CA ILE A 113 4.75 -0.09 10.49
C ILE A 113 3.29 -0.54 10.52
N GLU A 114 2.97 -1.58 9.74
CA GLU A 114 1.65 -2.19 9.75
C GLU A 114 1.70 -3.56 10.45
N LEU A 115 0.75 -3.78 11.34
CA LEU A 115 0.48 -5.06 11.98
C LEU A 115 -0.93 -5.50 11.62
N SER A 116 -1.14 -6.78 11.38
CA SER A 116 -2.47 -7.30 11.08
C SER A 116 -2.74 -8.64 11.74
N ILE A 117 -4.01 -8.85 12.06
CA ILE A 117 -4.56 -10.14 12.42
C ILE A 117 -5.78 -10.41 11.55
N LYS A 118 -5.86 -11.59 10.97
CA LYS A 118 -6.90 -12.02 10.04
C LYS A 118 -7.47 -13.38 10.48
N ARG A 119 -8.76 -13.55 10.25
CA ARG A 119 -9.45 -14.82 10.47
C ARG A 119 -10.38 -15.16 9.32
N ASN A 120 -10.35 -16.40 8.85
CA ASN A 120 -11.40 -16.93 8.00
C ASN A 120 -12.66 -17.21 8.83
N ILE A 121 -13.79 -16.64 8.38
CA ILE A 121 -15.11 -16.83 8.99
C ILE A 121 -15.86 -17.94 8.23
N ILE A 122 -15.74 -17.95 6.90
CA ILE A 122 -16.35 -18.95 6.02
C ILE A 122 -15.28 -19.49 5.09
N ASN A 123 -15.22 -20.82 4.97
CA ASN A 123 -14.27 -21.51 4.11
C ASN A 123 -14.99 -22.68 3.38
N GLN A 124 -16.10 -22.39 2.69
CA GLN A 124 -16.88 -23.38 1.94
C GLN A 124 -17.43 -22.74 0.64
N GLY A 125 -16.88 -23.19 -0.50
CA GLY A 125 -17.28 -22.69 -1.82
C GLY A 125 -16.81 -21.28 -2.16
N TYR A 126 -16.80 -20.39 -1.19
CA TYR A 126 -16.13 -19.09 -1.18
C TYR A 126 -15.47 -18.87 0.18
N LEU A 127 -14.58 -17.93 0.25
CA LEU A 127 -13.90 -17.53 1.49
C LEU A 127 -14.43 -16.18 1.94
N LEU A 128 -14.72 -16.06 3.24
CA LEU A 128 -15.01 -14.79 3.89
C LEU A 128 -14.03 -14.64 5.06
N SER A 129 -13.32 -13.54 5.11
CA SER A 129 -12.37 -13.22 6.18
C SER A 129 -12.65 -11.86 6.79
N ALA A 130 -12.45 -11.78 8.11
CA ALA A 130 -12.32 -10.50 8.80
C ALA A 130 -10.84 -10.24 9.12
N GLN A 131 -10.42 -9.00 9.00
CA GLN A 131 -9.08 -8.55 9.35
C GLN A 131 -9.14 -7.27 10.17
N LEU A 132 -8.26 -7.16 11.13
CA LEU A 132 -7.92 -5.91 11.79
C LEU A 132 -6.46 -5.58 11.46
N LYS A 133 -6.23 -4.44 10.83
CA LYS A 133 -4.90 -3.90 10.57
C LYS A 133 -4.70 -2.62 11.40
N THR A 134 -3.49 -2.44 11.91
CA THR A 134 -3.07 -1.24 12.65
C THR A 134 -1.83 -0.67 11.97
N GLU A 135 -1.86 0.61 11.60
CA GLU A 135 -0.70 1.36 11.14
C GLU A 135 -0.18 2.20 12.30
N LEU A 136 1.05 1.92 12.71
CA LEU A 136 1.72 2.65 13.80
C LEU A 136 2.37 3.92 13.26
N PRO A 137 2.31 5.06 13.97
CA PRO A 137 2.91 6.32 13.54
C PRO A 137 4.43 6.32 13.77
N THR A 138 5.13 5.41 13.09
CA THR A 138 6.60 5.28 13.16
C THR A 138 7.32 6.12 12.11
N GLY A 139 6.58 6.71 11.18
CA GLY A 139 7.10 7.68 10.23
C GLY A 139 7.55 8.97 10.91
N SER A 140 8.41 9.71 10.26
CA SER A 140 8.97 10.96 10.74
C SER A 140 8.91 12.06 9.68
N LEU A 141 8.98 13.30 10.14
CA LEU A 141 9.06 14.51 9.32
C LEU A 141 10.49 15.07 9.40
N ASP A 142 11.08 15.35 8.27
CA ASP A 142 12.29 16.16 8.16
C ASP A 142 11.89 17.64 8.00
N SER A 143 12.24 18.46 8.99
CA SER A 143 11.86 19.88 9.03
C SER A 143 12.64 20.73 8.02
N GLU A 144 13.81 20.29 7.59
CA GLU A 144 14.64 21.03 6.61
C GLU A 144 14.08 20.85 5.20
N THR A 145 13.75 19.63 4.83
CA THR A 145 13.24 19.31 3.49
C THR A 145 11.71 19.24 3.41
N GLY A 146 11.00 19.23 4.53
CA GLY A 146 9.55 19.03 4.58
C GLY A 146 9.09 17.63 4.15
N LEU A 147 10.02 16.70 3.89
CA LEU A 147 9.71 15.33 3.49
C LEU A 147 9.24 14.51 4.71
N ARG A 148 8.26 13.67 4.48
CA ARG A 148 7.68 12.80 5.53
C ARG A 148 7.66 11.35 5.07
N SER A 149 8.03 10.43 5.95
CA SER A 149 8.09 9.00 5.65
C SER A 149 6.81 8.22 5.99
N GLY A 150 5.84 8.83 6.67
CA GLY A 150 4.59 8.20 7.05
C GLY A 150 3.57 9.18 7.61
N LEU A 151 2.33 8.74 7.79
CA LEU A 151 1.27 9.51 8.40
C LEU A 151 1.51 9.64 9.92
N ASP A 152 1.34 10.83 10.48
CA ASP A 152 1.49 11.07 11.93
C ASP A 152 0.17 10.75 12.68
N ALA A 153 -0.30 9.54 12.47
CA ALA A 153 -1.52 9.06 13.10
C ALA A 153 -1.45 7.55 13.31
N LEU A 154 -1.95 7.11 14.45
CA LEU A 154 -2.32 5.71 14.61
C LEU A 154 -3.58 5.47 13.77
N SER A 155 -3.52 4.47 12.87
CA SER A 155 -4.68 4.06 12.09
C SER A 155 -5.13 2.67 12.51
N ILE A 156 -6.43 2.49 12.73
CA ILE A 156 -7.08 1.18 12.97
C ILE A 156 -7.99 0.93 11.78
N ILE A 157 -7.79 -0.22 11.12
CA ILE A 157 -8.43 -0.53 9.83
C ILE A 157 -9.09 -1.91 9.89
N PRO A 158 -10.34 -2.01 10.40
CA PRO A 158 -11.15 -3.20 10.22
C PRO A 158 -11.53 -3.39 8.75
N SER A 159 -11.53 -4.63 8.27
CA SER A 159 -11.93 -4.97 6.91
C SER A 159 -12.57 -6.36 6.83
N LEU A 160 -13.39 -6.54 5.78
CA LEU A 160 -13.98 -7.81 5.39
C LEU A 160 -13.57 -8.10 3.94
N SER A 161 -13.18 -9.33 3.66
CA SER A 161 -12.77 -9.76 2.33
C SER A 161 -13.51 -11.02 1.93
N ILE A 162 -14.06 -11.01 0.72
CA ILE A 162 -14.72 -12.18 0.13
C ILE A 162 -14.02 -12.57 -1.16
N GLY A 163 -13.78 -13.86 -1.35
CA GLY A 163 -13.11 -14.32 -2.56
C GLY A 163 -13.37 -15.78 -2.87
N LYS A 164 -12.96 -16.16 -4.07
CA LYS A 164 -13.08 -17.52 -4.58
C LYS A 164 -11.88 -17.87 -5.45
N GLY A 165 -11.40 -19.10 -5.30
CA GLY A 165 -10.40 -19.69 -6.18
C GLY A 165 -11.04 -20.72 -7.11
N TRP A 166 -10.52 -20.78 -8.33
CA TRP A 166 -10.78 -21.81 -9.34
C TRP A 166 -9.45 -22.51 -9.66
N ASP A 167 -9.46 -23.43 -10.59
CA ASP A 167 -8.26 -24.23 -10.93
C ASP A 167 -7.04 -23.36 -11.31
N LYS A 168 -7.25 -22.36 -12.17
CA LYS A 168 -6.18 -21.48 -12.70
C LYS A 168 -6.51 -19.99 -12.56
N ALA A 169 -7.43 -19.64 -11.69
CA ALA A 169 -7.84 -18.27 -11.48
C ALA A 169 -8.30 -18.05 -10.05
N TYR A 170 -8.29 -16.81 -9.61
CA TYR A 170 -8.92 -16.39 -8.37
C TYR A 170 -9.44 -14.95 -8.49
N GLY A 171 -10.36 -14.62 -7.63
CA GLY A 171 -10.78 -13.24 -7.47
C GLY A 171 -11.22 -12.97 -6.05
N PHE A 172 -11.03 -11.74 -5.59
CA PHE A 172 -11.56 -11.28 -4.32
C PHE A 172 -11.86 -9.78 -4.34
N VAL A 173 -12.70 -9.38 -3.40
CA VAL A 173 -12.95 -7.98 -3.04
C VAL A 173 -12.82 -7.85 -1.53
N SER A 174 -12.23 -6.76 -1.08
CA SER A 174 -12.12 -6.37 0.32
C SER A 174 -12.71 -4.97 0.51
N VAL A 175 -13.42 -4.79 1.62
CA VAL A 175 -13.94 -3.49 2.05
C VAL A 175 -13.49 -3.24 3.47
N GLY A 176 -12.96 -2.06 3.73
CA GLY A 176 -12.49 -1.64 5.04
C GLY A 176 -12.69 -0.15 5.27
N SER A 177 -12.41 0.29 6.48
CA SER A 177 -12.45 1.70 6.85
C SER A 177 -11.29 2.02 7.79
N ALA A 178 -10.59 3.12 7.56
CA ALA A 178 -9.56 3.60 8.46
C ALA A 178 -10.13 4.61 9.46
N ILE A 179 -9.83 4.40 10.73
CA ILE A 179 -10.09 5.34 11.83
C ILE A 179 -8.72 5.81 12.31
N ARG A 180 -8.52 7.12 12.40
CA ARG A 180 -7.22 7.72 12.70
C ARG A 180 -7.25 8.61 13.93
N THR A 181 -6.10 8.72 14.59
CA THR A 181 -5.85 9.71 15.65
C THR A 181 -5.33 11.02 15.06
N ASN A 182 -5.01 11.98 15.94
CA ASN A 182 -4.38 13.26 15.59
C ASN A 182 -5.19 14.07 14.57
N ASP A 183 -6.52 13.99 14.68
CA ASP A 183 -7.46 14.72 13.83
C ASP A 183 -7.30 14.49 12.32
N TYR A 184 -6.67 13.36 11.92
CA TYR A 184 -6.69 12.92 10.52
C TYR A 184 -8.04 12.31 10.16
N SER A 185 -8.53 12.67 9.00
CA SER A 185 -9.79 12.12 8.48
C SER A 185 -9.71 10.61 8.29
N GLY A 186 -10.80 9.94 8.66
CA GLY A 186 -11.01 8.54 8.30
C GLY A 186 -11.26 8.37 6.80
N ASP A 187 -11.23 7.12 6.34
CA ASP A 187 -11.54 6.77 4.95
C ASP A 187 -12.29 5.45 4.85
N VAL A 188 -12.92 5.23 3.70
CA VAL A 188 -13.34 3.92 3.23
C VAL A 188 -12.36 3.41 2.17
N ARG A 189 -12.07 2.12 2.22
CA ARG A 189 -11.16 1.44 1.28
C ARG A 189 -11.85 0.26 0.64
N VAL A 190 -11.77 0.17 -0.67
CA VAL A 190 -12.24 -0.99 -1.45
C VAL A 190 -11.10 -1.47 -2.31
N SER A 191 -10.71 -2.71 -2.17
CA SER A 191 -9.67 -3.30 -3.01
C SER A 191 -10.13 -4.63 -3.60
N GLY A 192 -9.51 -5.03 -4.70
CA GLY A 192 -9.78 -6.30 -5.32
C GLY A 192 -8.67 -6.78 -6.23
N GLU A 193 -8.62 -8.09 -6.39
CA GLU A 193 -7.71 -8.72 -7.33
C GLU A 193 -8.45 -9.75 -8.18
N LEU A 194 -8.03 -9.83 -9.45
CA LEU A 194 -8.37 -10.92 -10.37
C LEU A 194 -7.09 -11.52 -10.89
N GLY A 195 -6.78 -12.75 -10.48
CA GLY A 195 -5.55 -13.45 -10.86
C GLY A 195 -5.83 -14.63 -11.77
N THR A 196 -4.93 -14.85 -12.72
CA THR A 196 -4.93 -16.05 -13.57
C THR A 196 -3.54 -16.65 -13.67
N GLN A 197 -3.48 -17.99 -13.83
CA GLN A 197 -2.24 -18.75 -14.04
C GLN A 197 -2.18 -19.33 -15.46
N PRO A 198 -1.81 -18.52 -16.48
CA PRO A 198 -1.82 -18.96 -17.88
C PRO A 198 -0.84 -20.09 -18.16
N ILE A 199 0.28 -20.08 -17.47
CA ILE A 199 1.27 -21.17 -17.47
C ILE A 199 1.65 -21.55 -16.05
N LYS A 200 2.13 -22.77 -15.86
CA LYS A 200 2.56 -23.27 -14.54
C LYS A 200 3.56 -22.29 -13.89
N LYS A 201 3.35 -21.96 -12.62
CA LYS A 201 4.19 -21.08 -11.80
C LYS A 201 4.12 -19.57 -12.10
N LEU A 202 3.44 -19.13 -13.16
CA LEU A 202 3.28 -17.70 -13.46
C LEU A 202 1.85 -17.26 -13.19
N TRP A 203 1.69 -16.32 -12.27
CA TRP A 203 0.45 -15.59 -12.04
C TRP A 203 0.51 -14.22 -12.69
N ILE A 204 -0.59 -13.85 -13.35
CA ILE A 204 -0.87 -12.50 -13.84
C ILE A 204 -2.08 -12.00 -13.08
N VAL A 205 -1.96 -10.86 -12.44
CA VAL A 205 -2.97 -10.34 -11.50
C VAL A 205 -3.31 -8.90 -11.84
N LEU A 206 -4.57 -8.65 -12.10
CA LEU A 206 -5.14 -7.30 -12.12
C LEU A 206 -5.45 -6.88 -10.70
N VAL A 207 -5.02 -5.70 -10.31
CA VAL A 207 -5.23 -5.09 -9.00
C VAL A 207 -6.06 -3.83 -9.16
N LEU A 208 -7.05 -3.63 -8.29
CA LEU A 208 -7.86 -2.42 -8.19
C LEU A 208 -7.87 -1.97 -6.74
N ASP A 209 -7.72 -0.66 -6.51
CA ASP A 209 -7.75 -0.08 -5.18
C ASP A 209 -8.40 1.30 -5.20
N VAL A 210 -9.33 1.52 -4.27
CA VAL A 210 -10.10 2.75 -4.13
C VAL A 210 -10.02 3.19 -2.68
N VAL A 211 -9.64 4.44 -2.47
CA VAL A 211 -9.71 5.10 -1.16
C VAL A 211 -10.51 6.38 -1.32
N SER A 212 -11.48 6.57 -0.44
CA SER A 212 -12.27 7.80 -0.36
C SER A 212 -12.30 8.30 1.07
N SER A 213 -11.91 9.55 1.28
CA SER A 213 -11.88 10.21 2.58
C SER A 213 -13.29 10.56 3.05
N PHE A 214 -13.50 10.52 4.37
CA PHE A 214 -14.73 11.04 4.97
C PHE A 214 -14.69 12.57 5.14
N GLU A 215 -13.53 13.20 4.98
CA GLU A 215 -13.31 14.64 5.19
C GLU A 215 -13.86 15.15 6.55
N ASN A 216 -13.78 14.28 7.57
CA ASN A 216 -14.45 14.48 8.85
C ASN A 216 -13.53 15.02 9.95
N ALA A 217 -12.31 15.39 9.62
CA ALA A 217 -11.33 15.92 10.56
C ALA A 217 -10.32 16.84 9.86
N THR A 218 -9.66 17.72 10.62
CA THR A 218 -8.69 18.69 10.09
C THR A 218 -7.46 18.71 10.98
N PRO A 219 -6.39 17.96 10.66
CA PRO A 219 -5.17 17.94 11.45
C PRO A 219 -4.40 19.25 11.30
N GLU A 220 -3.64 19.60 12.32
CA GLU A 220 -2.65 20.67 12.22
C GLU A 220 -1.45 20.17 11.39
N ILE A 221 -1.34 20.65 10.15
CA ILE A 221 -0.26 20.30 9.22
C ILE A 221 0.60 21.54 9.02
N SER A 222 1.91 21.43 9.27
CA SER A 222 2.85 22.52 9.07
C SER A 222 2.99 22.87 7.58
N GLU A 223 3.31 24.13 7.27
CA GLU A 223 3.52 24.59 5.89
C GLU A 223 4.61 23.81 5.17
N ASN A 224 5.72 23.47 5.85
CA ASN A 224 6.78 22.66 5.30
C ASN A 224 6.30 21.25 4.89
N GLN A 225 5.42 20.64 5.69
CA GLN A 225 4.83 19.35 5.37
C GLN A 225 3.89 19.45 4.16
N ILE A 226 3.09 20.51 4.06
CA ILE A 226 2.21 20.75 2.90
C ILE A 226 3.06 20.86 1.62
N GLN A 227 4.15 21.60 1.68
CA GLN A 227 5.08 21.78 0.55
C GLN A 227 5.84 20.49 0.18
N GLY A 228 5.99 19.56 1.14
CA GLY A 228 6.52 18.20 0.88
C GLY A 228 5.57 17.32 0.08
N GLY A 229 4.27 17.60 0.10
CA GLY A 229 3.25 16.91 -0.70
C GLY A 229 3.01 15.44 -0.33
N LEU A 230 3.58 14.95 0.77
CA LEU A 230 3.49 13.55 1.21
C LEU A 230 2.67 13.43 2.49
N TYR A 231 1.85 12.37 2.57
CA TYR A 231 1.08 12.01 3.76
C TYR A 231 0.21 13.14 4.31
N LEU A 232 -0.44 13.87 3.39
CA LEU A 232 -1.41 14.91 3.71
C LEU A 232 -2.76 14.28 4.08
N ASN A 233 -3.66 15.11 4.67
CA ASN A 233 -5.02 14.69 4.98
C ASN A 233 -5.89 14.57 3.72
N ASN A 234 -7.05 13.89 3.83
CA ASN A 234 -8.05 13.74 2.77
C ASN A 234 -7.51 13.14 1.48
N GLN A 235 -6.62 12.16 1.61
CA GLN A 235 -6.10 11.44 0.44
C GLN A 235 -7.16 10.53 -0.14
N GLU A 236 -7.40 10.65 -1.45
CA GLU A 236 -8.31 9.82 -2.21
C GLU A 236 -7.66 9.34 -3.50
N TYR A 237 -8.03 8.17 -3.96
CA TYR A 237 -7.58 7.68 -5.27
C TYR A 237 -8.41 6.50 -5.78
N PHE A 238 -8.43 6.37 -7.10
CA PHE A 238 -8.76 5.15 -7.80
C PHE A 238 -7.50 4.67 -8.53
N ALA A 239 -6.89 3.63 -8.00
CA ALA A 239 -5.67 3.03 -8.54
C ALA A 239 -5.94 1.67 -9.17
N TYR A 240 -5.13 1.34 -10.16
CA TYR A 240 -5.12 0.04 -10.82
C TYR A 240 -3.69 -0.40 -11.10
N GLY A 241 -3.50 -1.70 -11.22
CA GLY A 241 -2.18 -2.25 -11.48
C GLY A 241 -2.21 -3.63 -12.10
N LEU A 242 -1.08 -3.99 -12.68
CA LEU A 242 -0.82 -5.32 -13.19
C LEU A 242 0.40 -5.90 -12.46
N LYS A 243 0.23 -7.09 -11.89
CA LYS A 243 1.27 -7.79 -11.15
C LYS A 243 1.56 -9.14 -11.81
N PHE A 244 2.82 -9.45 -11.91
CA PHE A 244 3.36 -10.74 -12.35
C PHE A 244 4.08 -11.40 -11.18
N ALA A 245 3.79 -12.67 -10.93
CA ALA A 245 4.45 -13.43 -9.90
C ALA A 245 4.89 -14.78 -10.45
N TYR A 246 6.15 -15.07 -10.31
CA TYR A 246 6.74 -16.30 -10.83
C TYR A 246 7.44 -17.11 -9.73
N GLU A 247 6.95 -18.32 -9.48
CA GLU A 247 7.61 -19.27 -8.59
C GLU A 247 8.81 -19.91 -9.29
N ILE A 248 10.01 -19.69 -8.76
CA ILE A 248 11.23 -20.27 -9.29
C ILE A 248 11.32 -21.73 -8.85
N LYS A 249 11.54 -21.97 -7.55
CA LYS A 249 11.72 -23.31 -6.98
C LYS A 249 11.59 -23.27 -5.44
N ASN A 250 10.98 -24.32 -4.88
CA ASN A 250 10.97 -24.57 -3.44
C ASN A 250 10.45 -23.37 -2.61
N GLY A 251 9.36 -22.76 -3.03
CA GLY A 251 8.76 -21.61 -2.36
C GLY A 251 9.37 -20.25 -2.68
N TRP A 252 10.54 -20.21 -3.34
CA TRP A 252 11.16 -18.96 -3.80
C TRP A 252 10.51 -18.46 -5.09
N GLY A 253 10.28 -17.16 -5.17
CA GLY A 253 9.78 -16.54 -6.38
C GLY A 253 10.10 -15.06 -6.50
N LEU A 254 9.73 -14.51 -7.64
CA LEU A 254 9.88 -13.10 -8.00
C LEU A 254 8.52 -12.49 -8.25
N ASN A 255 8.38 -11.22 -7.97
CA ASN A 255 7.25 -10.42 -8.43
C ASN A 255 7.72 -9.14 -9.09
N LEU A 256 6.91 -8.69 -10.05
CA LEU A 256 7.03 -7.40 -10.73
C LEU A 256 5.63 -6.84 -10.85
N ALA A 257 5.46 -5.58 -10.50
CA ALA A 257 4.17 -4.92 -10.68
C ALA A 257 4.34 -3.47 -11.13
N GLY A 258 3.35 -3.00 -11.88
CA GLY A 258 3.22 -1.60 -12.26
C GLY A 258 1.83 -1.09 -11.88
N TYR A 259 1.77 0.12 -11.35
CA TYR A 259 0.54 0.76 -10.89
C TYR A 259 0.41 2.16 -11.42
N GLY A 260 -0.82 2.59 -11.60
CA GLY A 260 -1.20 3.96 -11.91
C GLY A 260 -2.51 4.31 -11.23
N ALA A 261 -2.83 5.59 -11.18
CA ALA A 261 -4.12 6.09 -10.76
C ALA A 261 -4.80 6.81 -11.92
N SER A 262 -6.11 6.66 -12.03
CA SER A 262 -6.91 7.41 -13.01
C SER A 262 -7.49 8.70 -12.42
N SER A 263 -7.63 8.76 -11.10
CA SER A 263 -8.12 9.90 -10.35
C SER A 263 -7.58 9.86 -8.92
N GLY A 264 -7.69 10.98 -8.23
CA GLY A 264 -7.31 11.09 -6.83
C GLY A 264 -7.39 12.50 -6.30
N ASN A 265 -7.14 12.65 -5.01
CA ASN A 265 -7.01 13.93 -4.33
C ASN A 265 -5.81 13.86 -3.39
N VAL A 266 -4.92 14.85 -3.47
CA VAL A 266 -3.73 14.99 -2.61
C VAL A 266 -2.82 13.75 -2.61
N VAL A 267 -2.77 13.03 -3.72
CA VAL A 267 -1.88 11.87 -3.95
C VAL A 267 -1.00 12.11 -5.18
N ALA A 268 0.19 11.53 -5.17
CA ALA A 268 1.17 11.69 -6.25
C ALA A 268 0.56 11.32 -7.62
N ARG A 269 0.70 12.21 -8.60
CA ARG A 269 0.34 11.95 -9.98
C ARG A 269 1.51 11.33 -10.75
N ALA A 270 1.87 10.11 -10.38
CA ALA A 270 2.96 9.37 -10.98
C ALA A 270 2.68 7.86 -11.00
N PRO A 271 3.20 7.13 -11.99
CA PRO A 271 3.19 5.67 -11.96
C PRO A 271 4.17 5.17 -10.90
N SER A 272 3.90 3.97 -10.39
CA SER A 272 4.83 3.27 -9.51
C SER A 272 5.17 1.89 -10.06
N VAL A 273 6.38 1.43 -9.76
CA VAL A 273 6.89 0.11 -10.12
C VAL A 273 7.38 -0.58 -8.87
N ASN A 274 7.00 -1.84 -8.71
CA ASN A 274 7.46 -2.72 -7.64
C ASN A 274 8.20 -3.91 -8.22
N ILE A 275 9.34 -4.25 -7.64
CA ILE A 275 10.06 -5.51 -7.89
C ILE A 275 10.38 -6.16 -6.54
N GLY A 276 10.20 -7.47 -6.45
CA GLY A 276 10.44 -8.17 -5.19
C GLY A 276 10.83 -9.63 -5.34
N VAL A 277 11.40 -10.13 -4.26
CA VAL A 277 11.69 -11.56 -4.05
C VAL A 277 10.85 -12.03 -2.89
N TYR A 278 10.22 -13.19 -3.02
CA TYR A 278 9.45 -13.78 -1.95
C TYR A 278 9.87 -15.22 -1.66
N TYR A 279 9.54 -15.65 -0.45
CA TYR A 279 9.68 -17.04 -0.01
C TYR A 279 8.41 -17.47 0.71
N GLU A 280 7.91 -18.65 0.36
CA GLU A 280 6.75 -19.29 0.97
C GLU A 280 7.15 -20.68 1.50
N TRP A 281 6.79 -21.01 2.76
CA TRP A 281 7.13 -22.29 3.41
C TRP A 281 5.94 -23.01 4.01
#